data_e9ae6de1a7c918f5ef4754c5619d40ad
#
_entry.id   e9ae6de1a7c918f5ef4754c5619d40ad
#
_cell.length_a   1.000
_cell.length_b   1.000
_cell.length_c   1.000
_cell.angle_alpha   90.00
_cell.angle_beta   90.00
_cell.angle_gamma   90.00
#
_symmetry.space_group_name_H-M   'P 1'
#
loop_
_entity.id
_entity.type
_entity.pdbx_description
1 polymer ?
#
loop_
_entity_poly.entity_id
_entity_poly.type
_entity_poly.pdbx_seq_one_letter_code
_entity_poly.pdbx_strand_id
1 'polypeptide(L)'
;MIASASGKPGRDCPLCPRLKAFRDDWRDREPGWFNAPVPCFGPASAQLLIVGLAPGLRGANRTGRPFTGDYAGDLLYHTLKTFGFACGNYAARADDGLALIDARITNAVRCVPPENKPTPIEIRTCRSFLQSTIAEMPNLRAVITLGRISHDSTVAALGHRASAVPFGHGKSYDVGALRIFVSYHCSRYNTSTGVLTSDMFAAVFAQARDYLDARSQAITSSALLSGGNTG
;
A
#
# COMPACT_ATOMS: atom_id res chain seq x y z
N MET A 1 15.21 22.17 9.85
CA MET A 1 13.81 21.72 9.86
C MET A 1 13.15 22.18 8.56
N ILE A 2 13.04 21.30 7.56
CA ILE A 2 12.26 21.56 6.35
C ILE A 2 11.24 20.42 6.27
N ALA A 3 10.17 20.54 7.07
CA ALA A 3 8.97 19.77 6.84
C ALA A 3 8.34 20.30 5.53
N SER A 4 8.31 19.49 4.49
CA SER A 4 7.48 19.73 3.32
C SER A 4 6.05 19.94 3.80
N ALA A 5 5.43 21.07 3.47
CA ALA A 5 4.05 21.41 3.82
C ALA A 5 2.99 20.48 3.17
N SER A 6 3.41 19.60 2.27
CA SER A 6 2.61 18.50 1.74
C SER A 6 3.10 17.20 2.39
N GLY A 7 2.29 16.45 3.09
CA GLY A 7 2.64 15.16 3.70
C GLY A 7 3.14 14.08 2.71
N LYS A 8 3.66 14.47 1.56
CA LYS A 8 4.17 13.62 0.46
C LYS A 8 5.63 13.96 0.17
N PRO A 9 6.49 12.96 -0.15
CA PRO A 9 7.87 13.25 -0.56
C PRO A 9 7.86 13.96 -1.92
N GLY A 10 8.60 15.06 -2.01
CA GLY A 10 8.87 15.73 -3.30
C GLY A 10 9.74 14.85 -4.21
N ARG A 11 9.79 15.18 -5.52
CA ARG A 11 10.55 14.44 -6.54
C ARG A 11 12.03 14.24 -6.11
N ASP A 12 12.61 15.23 -5.45
CA ASP A 12 14.02 15.26 -5.05
C ASP A 12 14.23 15.08 -3.54
N CYS A 13 13.29 14.41 -2.87
CA CYS A 13 13.35 14.15 -1.43
C CYS A 13 14.78 13.79 -0.97
N PRO A 14 15.41 14.57 -0.06
CA PRO A 14 16.80 14.38 0.34
C PRO A 14 16.96 13.53 1.60
N LEU A 15 15.87 13.10 2.24
CA LEU A 15 15.87 12.56 3.61
C LEU A 15 16.65 11.25 3.78
N CYS A 16 16.87 10.50 2.68
CA CYS A 16 17.60 9.24 2.67
C CYS A 16 18.76 9.34 1.67
N PRO A 17 19.98 9.75 2.09
CA PRO A 17 21.09 10.03 1.16
C PRO A 17 21.43 8.85 0.24
N ARG A 18 21.44 7.61 0.74
CA ARG A 18 21.70 6.41 -0.06
C ARG A 18 20.64 6.20 -1.14
N LEU A 19 19.36 6.36 -0.79
CA LEU A 19 18.26 6.21 -1.75
C LEU A 19 18.23 7.37 -2.75
N LYS A 20 18.60 8.58 -2.31
CA LYS A 20 18.75 9.73 -3.21
C LYS A 20 19.86 9.48 -4.23
N ALA A 21 21.06 9.09 -3.79
CA ALA A 21 22.18 8.80 -4.68
C ALA A 21 21.84 7.68 -5.67
N PHE A 22 21.20 6.60 -5.20
CA PHE A 22 20.78 5.50 -6.08
C PHE A 22 19.75 5.94 -7.12
N ARG A 23 18.79 6.78 -6.73
CA ARG A 23 17.80 7.35 -7.64
C ARG A 23 18.42 8.27 -8.68
N ASP A 24 19.40 9.11 -8.27
CA ASP A 24 20.10 10.03 -9.16
C ASP A 24 20.96 9.27 -10.18
N ASP A 25 21.70 8.24 -9.75
CA ASP A 25 22.43 7.32 -10.65
C ASP A 25 21.50 6.68 -11.70
N TRP A 26 20.29 6.29 -11.32
CA TRP A 26 19.31 5.74 -12.27
C TRP A 26 18.67 6.81 -13.17
N ARG A 27 18.63 8.07 -12.76
CA ARG A 27 18.22 9.17 -13.65
C ARG A 27 19.21 9.36 -14.79
N ASP A 28 20.50 9.22 -14.50
CA ASP A 28 21.55 9.33 -15.53
C ASP A 28 21.56 8.11 -16.47
N ARG A 29 21.35 6.91 -15.93
CA ARG A 29 21.35 5.66 -16.72
C ARG A 29 20.07 5.48 -17.55
N GLU A 30 18.95 5.84 -17.00
CA GLU A 30 17.62 5.62 -17.58
C GLU A 30 16.78 6.90 -17.46
N PRO A 31 17.10 7.96 -18.22
CA PRO A 31 16.42 9.26 -18.09
C PRO A 31 14.94 9.22 -18.45
N GLY A 32 14.50 8.22 -19.21
CA GLY A 32 13.09 7.99 -19.54
C GLY A 32 12.26 7.33 -18.44
N TRP A 33 12.88 6.87 -17.35
CA TRP A 33 12.16 6.28 -16.24
C TRP A 33 11.68 7.35 -15.26
N PHE A 34 10.72 7.00 -14.42
CA PHE A 34 10.16 7.93 -13.42
C PHE A 34 11.19 8.42 -12.40
N ASN A 35 12.02 7.52 -11.87
CA ASN A 35 13.19 7.77 -11.01
C ASN A 35 12.92 8.83 -9.91
N ALA A 36 11.85 8.67 -9.17
CA ALA A 36 11.45 9.56 -8.08
C ALA A 36 10.76 8.78 -6.96
N PRO A 37 10.51 9.38 -5.78
CA PRO A 37 9.65 8.76 -4.79
C PRO A 37 8.29 8.43 -5.39
N VAL A 38 7.91 7.15 -5.40
CA VAL A 38 6.69 6.68 -6.05
C VAL A 38 5.45 7.14 -5.26
N PRO A 39 4.50 7.86 -5.90
CA PRO A 39 3.31 8.35 -5.22
C PRO A 39 2.36 7.22 -4.83
N CYS A 40 1.35 7.53 -4.01
CA CYS A 40 0.23 6.63 -3.83
C CYS A 40 -0.57 6.50 -5.13
N PHE A 41 -1.21 5.36 -5.32
CA PHE A 41 -2.13 5.10 -6.42
C PHE A 41 -3.53 4.82 -5.87
N GLY A 42 -4.54 5.47 -6.41
CA GLY A 42 -5.94 5.41 -5.98
C GLY A 42 -6.38 6.62 -5.14
N PRO A 43 -7.71 6.79 -4.95
CA PRO A 43 -8.30 7.95 -4.31
C PRO A 43 -8.00 8.02 -2.81
N ALA A 44 -7.88 9.23 -2.25
CA ALA A 44 -7.74 9.42 -0.81
C ALA A 44 -9.03 9.12 -0.04
N SER A 45 -10.17 9.16 -0.69
CA SER A 45 -11.48 8.80 -0.12
C SER A 45 -11.70 7.30 0.06
N ALA A 46 -10.76 6.46 -0.37
CA ALA A 46 -10.86 5.01 -0.27
C ALA A 46 -10.93 4.50 1.18
N GLN A 47 -11.67 3.41 1.38
CA GLN A 47 -11.75 2.72 2.67
C GLN A 47 -10.63 1.70 2.90
N LEU A 48 -9.98 1.22 1.84
CA LEU A 48 -8.88 0.26 1.88
C LEU A 48 -7.54 0.90 1.53
N LEU A 49 -6.53 0.70 2.39
CA LEU A 49 -5.13 1.02 2.08
C LEU A 49 -4.31 -0.28 1.95
N ILE A 50 -3.58 -0.43 0.85
CA ILE A 50 -2.64 -1.54 0.65
C ILE A 50 -1.23 -0.97 0.80
N VAL A 51 -0.42 -1.57 1.70
CA VAL A 51 0.94 -1.12 1.99
C VAL A 51 1.95 -2.18 1.57
N GLY A 52 2.75 -1.86 0.55
CA GLY A 52 3.89 -2.66 0.12
C GLY A 52 5.20 -2.26 0.81
N LEU A 53 6.31 -2.90 0.43
CA LEU A 53 7.63 -2.64 0.98
C LEU A 53 8.24 -1.34 0.40
N ALA A 54 8.59 -1.39 -0.88
CA ALA A 54 9.27 -0.33 -1.62
C ALA A 54 9.09 -0.54 -3.13
N PRO A 55 9.34 0.49 -3.97
CA PRO A 55 9.34 0.33 -5.42
C PRO A 55 10.39 -0.67 -5.89
N GLY A 56 10.01 -1.58 -6.78
CA GLY A 56 10.97 -2.38 -7.54
C GLY A 56 11.65 -1.53 -8.62
N LEU A 57 12.94 -1.82 -8.88
CA LEU A 57 13.75 -1.01 -9.79
C LEU A 57 13.17 -0.92 -11.21
N ARG A 58 12.91 -2.09 -11.85
CA ARG A 58 12.34 -2.18 -13.20
C ARG A 58 10.81 -2.13 -13.21
N GLY A 59 10.19 -2.11 -12.03
CA GLY A 59 8.77 -1.97 -11.80
C GLY A 59 8.35 -0.53 -11.52
N ALA A 60 7.93 -0.27 -10.29
CA ALA A 60 7.39 1.02 -9.89
C ALA A 60 8.38 2.20 -9.99
N ASN A 61 9.70 1.97 -9.84
CA ASN A 61 10.69 3.03 -10.08
C ASN A 61 10.76 3.46 -11.54
N ARG A 62 10.54 2.52 -12.47
CA ARG A 62 10.46 2.83 -13.90
C ARG A 62 9.15 3.52 -14.27
N THR A 63 8.04 3.02 -13.75
CA THR A 63 6.69 3.41 -14.20
C THR A 63 6.06 4.56 -13.41
N GLY A 64 6.49 4.80 -12.18
CA GLY A 64 5.88 5.77 -11.27
C GLY A 64 4.57 5.30 -10.60
N ARG A 65 4.08 4.08 -10.89
CA ARG A 65 2.90 3.50 -10.26
C ARG A 65 3.29 2.30 -9.39
N PRO A 66 2.86 2.21 -8.11
CA PRO A 66 3.16 1.07 -7.24
C PRO A 66 2.78 -0.26 -7.88
N PHE A 67 3.57 -1.31 -7.68
CA PHE A 67 3.32 -2.67 -8.19
C PHE A 67 3.06 -2.71 -9.70
N THR A 68 3.73 -1.88 -10.49
CA THR A 68 3.51 -1.83 -11.95
C THR A 68 4.80 -2.10 -12.68
N GLY A 69 4.77 -3.13 -13.53
CA GLY A 69 5.91 -3.54 -14.35
C GLY A 69 6.80 -4.61 -13.71
N ASP A 70 6.32 -5.28 -12.66
CA ASP A 70 6.95 -6.45 -12.05
C ASP A 70 5.92 -7.53 -11.72
N TYR A 71 6.40 -8.74 -11.42
CA TYR A 71 5.57 -9.92 -11.14
C TYR A 71 4.59 -9.72 -9.97
N ALA A 72 4.99 -8.96 -8.94
CA ALA A 72 4.12 -8.73 -7.79
C ALA A 72 2.86 -7.94 -8.18
N GLY A 73 2.96 -7.09 -9.20
CA GLY A 73 1.84 -6.34 -9.75
C GLY A 73 0.81 -7.23 -10.45
N ASP A 74 1.25 -8.23 -11.20
CA ASP A 74 0.34 -9.12 -11.92
C ASP A 74 -0.62 -9.82 -10.95
N LEU A 75 -0.10 -10.42 -9.88
CA LEU A 75 -0.93 -11.06 -8.85
C LEU A 75 -1.79 -10.05 -8.09
N LEU A 76 -1.22 -8.92 -7.67
CA LEU A 76 -1.96 -7.91 -6.89
C LEU A 76 -3.13 -7.33 -7.68
N TYR A 77 -2.89 -6.85 -8.90
CA TYR A 77 -3.95 -6.20 -9.68
C TYR A 77 -5.01 -7.19 -10.18
N HIS A 78 -4.62 -8.44 -10.49
CA HIS A 78 -5.60 -9.49 -10.74
C HIS A 78 -6.52 -9.70 -9.53
N THR A 79 -5.95 -9.85 -8.34
CA THR A 79 -6.70 -10.03 -7.10
C THR A 79 -7.60 -8.82 -6.80
N LEU A 80 -7.09 -7.60 -6.96
CA LEU A 80 -7.90 -6.39 -6.76
C LEU A 80 -9.12 -6.33 -7.69
N LYS A 81 -8.96 -6.74 -8.95
CA LYS A 81 -10.09 -6.83 -9.90
C LYS A 81 -11.10 -7.89 -9.47
N THR A 82 -10.64 -9.06 -9.04
CA THR A 82 -11.50 -10.15 -8.58
C THR A 82 -12.40 -9.73 -7.42
N PHE A 83 -11.87 -8.92 -6.49
CA PHE A 83 -12.64 -8.44 -5.32
C PHE A 83 -13.26 -7.04 -5.49
N GLY A 84 -13.33 -6.51 -6.72
CA GLY A 84 -14.00 -5.24 -7.01
C GLY A 84 -13.24 -3.99 -6.51
N PHE A 85 -11.97 -4.11 -6.17
CA PHE A 85 -11.11 -2.99 -5.77
C PHE A 85 -10.38 -2.33 -6.94
N ALA A 86 -10.53 -2.85 -8.16
CA ALA A 86 -9.99 -2.25 -9.37
C ALA A 86 -10.86 -2.55 -10.59
N CYS A 87 -10.84 -1.65 -11.56
CA CYS A 87 -11.47 -1.81 -12.88
C CYS A 87 -10.51 -1.36 -14.00
N GLY A 88 -10.91 -1.57 -15.24
CA GLY A 88 -10.10 -1.25 -16.40
C GLY A 88 -9.11 -2.35 -16.77
N ASN A 89 -8.20 -2.02 -17.68
CA ASN A 89 -7.19 -2.95 -18.18
C ASN A 89 -5.86 -2.78 -17.43
N TYR A 90 -5.25 -3.87 -16.98
CA TYR A 90 -3.88 -3.87 -16.46
C TYR A 90 -2.94 -4.42 -17.54
N ALA A 91 -2.03 -3.59 -18.01
CA ALA A 91 -1.02 -3.93 -19.01
C ALA A 91 0.41 -3.63 -18.52
N ALA A 92 0.63 -3.62 -17.19
CA ALA A 92 1.91 -3.34 -16.53
C ALA A 92 2.53 -1.97 -16.89
N ARG A 93 1.70 -0.99 -17.24
CA ARG A 93 2.07 0.39 -17.59
C ARG A 93 1.27 1.37 -16.74
N ALA A 94 1.82 2.56 -16.48
CA ALA A 94 1.15 3.58 -15.67
C ALA A 94 -0.10 4.19 -16.37
N ASP A 95 -0.16 4.10 -17.69
CA ASP A 95 -1.18 4.67 -18.59
C ASP A 95 -2.11 3.62 -19.21
N ASP A 96 -2.27 2.45 -18.58
CA ASP A 96 -3.02 1.31 -19.12
C ASP A 96 -4.54 1.35 -18.86
N GLY A 97 -5.04 2.44 -18.32
CA GLY A 97 -6.48 2.61 -18.02
C GLY A 97 -6.97 1.87 -16.78
N LEU A 98 -6.07 1.25 -16.00
CA LEU A 98 -6.44 0.67 -14.70
C LEU A 98 -6.76 1.76 -13.68
N ALA A 99 -7.89 1.63 -13.00
CA ALA A 99 -8.30 2.48 -11.90
C ALA A 99 -8.60 1.65 -10.65
N LEU A 100 -8.32 2.21 -9.47
CA LEU A 100 -8.69 1.60 -8.19
C LEU A 100 -10.07 2.12 -7.74
N ILE A 101 -10.87 1.20 -7.22
CA ILE A 101 -12.21 1.46 -6.66
C ILE A 101 -12.12 1.23 -5.17
N ASP A 102 -12.40 2.27 -4.38
CA ASP A 102 -12.41 2.20 -2.91
C ASP A 102 -11.14 1.59 -2.28
N ALA A 103 -10.04 1.64 -3.02
CA ALA A 103 -8.73 1.15 -2.63
C ALA A 103 -7.64 2.16 -2.97
N ARG A 104 -6.58 2.19 -2.16
CA ARG A 104 -5.37 3.00 -2.38
C ARG A 104 -4.15 2.16 -2.10
N ILE A 105 -3.11 2.28 -2.92
CA ILE A 105 -1.85 1.56 -2.77
C ILE A 105 -0.73 2.53 -2.42
N THR A 106 0.12 2.14 -1.49
CA THR A 106 1.35 2.84 -1.13
C THR A 106 2.47 1.86 -0.77
N ASN A 107 3.66 2.37 -0.50
CA ASN A 107 4.78 1.59 0.05
C ASN A 107 5.27 2.20 1.37
N ALA A 108 5.81 1.37 2.26
CA ALA A 108 6.46 1.80 3.51
C ALA A 108 7.68 2.68 3.23
N VAL A 109 8.40 2.42 2.13
CA VAL A 109 9.49 3.26 1.62
C VAL A 109 9.13 3.70 0.20
N ARG A 110 9.19 5.00 -0.06
CA ARG A 110 8.72 5.58 -1.33
C ARG A 110 9.75 5.53 -2.46
N CYS A 111 11.03 5.42 -2.14
CA CYS A 111 12.11 5.34 -3.11
C CYS A 111 12.58 3.90 -3.30
N VAL A 112 13.02 3.56 -4.51
CA VAL A 112 13.65 2.27 -4.79
C VAL A 112 14.93 2.12 -3.98
N PRO A 113 15.09 1.02 -3.20
CA PRO A 113 16.35 0.74 -2.53
C PRO A 113 17.22 -0.20 -3.38
N PRO A 114 18.56 -0.10 -3.31
CA PRO A 114 19.45 -1.12 -3.86
C PRO A 114 19.03 -2.52 -3.41
N GLU A 115 19.05 -3.49 -4.33
CA GLU A 115 18.70 -4.91 -4.09
C GLU A 115 17.30 -5.13 -3.48
N ASN A 116 16.39 -4.18 -3.61
CA ASN A 116 15.06 -4.18 -2.94
C ASN A 116 15.15 -4.27 -1.40
N LYS A 117 16.27 -3.83 -0.80
CA LYS A 117 16.54 -3.90 0.65
C LYS A 117 16.68 -2.50 1.25
N PRO A 118 15.60 -1.88 1.74
CA PRO A 118 15.71 -0.65 2.50
C PRO A 118 16.35 -0.92 3.87
N THR A 119 17.14 0.04 4.35
CA THR A 119 17.73 -0.04 5.69
C THR A 119 16.70 0.33 6.77
N PRO A 120 16.90 -0.10 8.04
CA PRO A 120 16.00 0.29 9.13
C PRO A 120 15.86 1.81 9.31
N ILE A 121 16.92 2.58 9.04
CA ILE A 121 16.87 4.05 9.13
C ILE A 121 15.99 4.64 8.02
N GLU A 122 16.08 4.13 6.79
CA GLU A 122 15.26 4.57 5.65
C GLU A 122 13.78 4.26 5.87
N ILE A 123 13.47 3.08 6.44
CA ILE A 123 12.11 2.71 6.81
C ILE A 123 11.56 3.66 7.87
N ARG A 124 12.34 3.97 8.91
CA ARG A 124 11.92 4.91 9.97
C ARG A 124 11.73 6.32 9.43
N THR A 125 12.67 6.79 8.61
CA THR A 125 12.62 8.14 8.01
C THR A 125 11.41 8.29 7.10
N CYS A 126 11.12 7.29 6.26
CA CYS A 126 10.02 7.35 5.31
C CYS A 126 8.64 7.15 5.96
N ARG A 127 8.59 6.69 7.21
CA ARG A 127 7.33 6.39 7.93
C ARG A 127 6.46 7.64 8.12
N SER A 128 7.02 8.82 8.24
CA SER A 128 6.25 10.07 8.31
C SER A 128 5.32 10.26 7.11
N PHE A 129 5.74 9.85 5.91
CA PHE A 129 4.90 9.89 4.72
C PHE A 129 3.79 8.83 4.72
N LEU A 130 4.02 7.68 5.37
CA LEU A 130 2.97 6.69 5.58
C LEU A 130 1.92 7.20 6.60
N GLN A 131 2.36 7.84 7.68
CA GLN A 131 1.49 8.49 8.66
C GLN A 131 0.62 9.56 7.98
N SER A 132 1.21 10.43 7.16
CA SER A 132 0.48 11.44 6.40
C SER A 132 -0.52 10.80 5.42
N THR A 133 -0.13 9.70 4.75
CA THR A 133 -1.05 8.98 3.85
C THR A 133 -2.26 8.43 4.59
N ILE A 134 -2.08 7.86 5.77
CA ILE A 134 -3.18 7.35 6.62
C ILE A 134 -4.07 8.52 7.08
N ALA A 135 -3.48 9.63 7.52
CA ALA A 135 -4.22 10.81 7.96
C ALA A 135 -5.00 11.51 6.84
N GLU A 136 -4.53 11.43 5.59
CA GLU A 136 -5.22 11.97 4.41
C GLU A 136 -6.42 11.12 3.95
N MET A 137 -6.69 9.97 4.56
CA MET A 137 -7.77 9.05 4.17
C MET A 137 -8.93 9.08 5.18
N PRO A 138 -9.91 10.01 5.02
CA PRO A 138 -10.98 10.20 6.01
C PRO A 138 -11.90 9.00 6.16
N ASN A 139 -12.02 8.19 5.11
CA ASN A 139 -12.87 7.01 5.09
C ASN A 139 -12.14 5.70 5.37
N LEU A 140 -10.84 5.75 5.71
CA LEU A 140 -10.04 4.53 5.92
C LEU A 140 -10.64 3.66 7.03
N ARG A 141 -10.83 2.37 6.72
CA ARG A 141 -11.36 1.35 7.63
C ARG A 141 -10.47 0.11 7.71
N ALA A 142 -9.83 -0.24 6.59
CA ALA A 142 -9.04 -1.46 6.46
C ALA A 142 -7.65 -1.15 5.90
N VAL A 143 -6.63 -1.88 6.38
CA VAL A 143 -5.27 -1.84 5.85
C VAL A 143 -4.81 -3.26 5.54
N ILE A 144 -4.39 -3.53 4.31
CA ILE A 144 -3.69 -4.78 3.96
C ILE A 144 -2.20 -4.48 3.93
N THR A 145 -1.41 -5.25 4.68
CA THR A 145 0.05 -5.13 4.71
C THR A 145 0.69 -6.31 3.97
N LEU A 146 1.55 -6.02 2.99
CA LEU A 146 2.20 -7.02 2.14
C LEU A 146 3.66 -7.24 2.58
N GLY A 147 3.87 -8.25 3.44
CA GLY A 147 5.17 -8.61 4.00
C GLY A 147 5.47 -7.95 5.36
N ARG A 148 6.45 -8.54 6.08
CA ARG A 148 6.79 -8.14 7.46
C ARG A 148 7.18 -6.66 7.59
N ILE A 149 8.04 -6.16 6.71
CA ILE A 149 8.54 -4.77 6.84
C ILE A 149 7.41 -3.76 6.65
N SER A 150 6.51 -3.97 5.66
CA SER A 150 5.34 -3.11 5.48
C SER A 150 4.38 -3.19 6.67
N HIS A 151 4.20 -4.39 7.24
CA HIS A 151 3.39 -4.59 8.44
C HIS A 151 3.96 -3.83 9.64
N ASP A 152 5.22 -4.09 10.00
CA ASP A 152 5.87 -3.46 11.15
C ASP A 152 5.93 -1.93 11.01
N SER A 153 6.16 -1.43 9.78
CA SER A 153 6.14 0.00 9.49
C SER A 153 4.74 0.61 9.63
N THR A 154 3.69 -0.11 9.21
CA THR A 154 2.29 0.32 9.35
C THR A 154 1.87 0.36 10.81
N VAL A 155 2.14 -0.71 11.56
CA VAL A 155 1.86 -0.81 13.00
C VAL A 155 2.53 0.35 13.77
N ALA A 156 3.81 0.62 13.45
CA ALA A 156 4.52 1.74 14.06
C ALA A 156 4.02 3.12 13.59
N ALA A 157 3.52 3.24 12.35
CA ALA A 157 2.89 4.48 11.87
C ALA A 157 1.59 4.79 12.60
N LEU A 158 0.88 3.76 13.05
CA LEU A 158 -0.33 3.85 13.89
C LEU A 158 -0.03 4.03 15.38
N GLY A 159 1.24 4.16 15.77
CA GLY A 159 1.66 4.40 17.15
C GLY A 159 1.74 3.14 18.04
N HIS A 160 1.68 1.95 17.45
CA HIS A 160 1.72 0.68 18.18
C HIS A 160 3.09 -0.02 18.06
N ARG A 161 3.36 -0.92 19.01
CA ARG A 161 4.55 -1.80 18.97
C ARG A 161 4.23 -3.04 18.12
N ALA A 162 5.19 -3.51 17.32
CA ALA A 162 5.03 -4.72 16.51
C ALA A 162 4.69 -5.97 17.34
N SER A 163 5.12 -6.03 18.61
CA SER A 163 4.77 -7.12 19.53
C SER A 163 3.28 -7.18 19.89
N ALA A 164 2.58 -6.04 19.87
CA ALA A 164 1.15 -5.99 20.14
C ALA A 164 0.31 -6.44 18.92
N VAL A 165 0.88 -6.34 17.72
CA VAL A 165 0.24 -6.71 16.45
C VAL A 165 1.22 -7.59 15.66
N PRO A 166 1.44 -8.86 16.03
CA PRO A 166 2.49 -9.68 15.47
C PRO A 166 2.20 -10.06 14.00
N PHE A 167 3.25 -10.02 13.18
CA PHE A 167 3.15 -10.44 11.79
C PHE A 167 2.82 -11.93 11.65
N GLY A 168 1.82 -12.24 10.83
CA GLY A 168 1.44 -13.61 10.47
C GLY A 168 0.48 -13.60 9.29
N HIS A 169 0.79 -14.30 8.20
CA HIS A 169 -0.07 -14.37 7.03
C HIS A 169 -1.48 -14.87 7.39
N GLY A 170 -2.51 -14.25 6.83
CA GLY A 170 -3.91 -14.59 7.07
C GLY A 170 -4.46 -14.08 8.41
N LYS A 171 -3.63 -13.49 9.29
CA LYS A 171 -4.10 -12.87 10.53
C LYS A 171 -4.71 -11.50 10.27
N SER A 172 -5.67 -11.12 11.14
CA SER A 172 -6.19 -9.77 11.18
C SER A 172 -6.26 -9.24 12.62
N TYR A 173 -6.18 -7.92 12.77
CA TYR A 173 -6.14 -7.25 14.07
C TYR A 173 -6.93 -5.95 14.03
N ASP A 174 -7.71 -5.69 15.06
CA ASP A 174 -8.30 -4.37 15.28
C ASP A 174 -7.28 -3.45 15.96
N VAL A 175 -7.00 -2.31 15.34
CA VAL A 175 -6.02 -1.32 15.79
C VAL A 175 -6.69 0.06 15.77
N GLY A 176 -7.20 0.50 16.91
CA GLY A 176 -8.06 1.67 16.98
C GLY A 176 -9.33 1.50 16.15
N ALA A 177 -9.60 2.43 15.25
CA ALA A 177 -10.75 2.38 14.34
C ALA A 177 -10.51 1.54 13.06
N LEU A 178 -9.29 1.04 12.87
CA LEU A 178 -8.85 0.32 11.67
C LEU A 178 -8.74 -1.18 11.93
N ARG A 179 -8.97 -1.98 10.89
CA ARG A 179 -8.61 -3.39 10.87
C ARG A 179 -7.44 -3.62 9.93
N ILE A 180 -6.39 -4.27 10.45
CA ILE A 180 -5.20 -4.63 9.67
C ILE A 180 -5.32 -6.09 9.25
N PHE A 181 -5.18 -6.36 7.95
CA PHE A 181 -5.08 -7.69 7.38
C PHE A 181 -3.64 -7.95 6.94
N VAL A 182 -3.09 -9.11 7.28
CA VAL A 182 -1.68 -9.40 7.12
C VAL A 182 -1.46 -10.44 6.03
N SER A 183 -0.63 -10.11 5.04
CA SER A 183 -0.22 -11.06 3.99
C SER A 183 1.29 -11.19 3.90
N TYR A 184 1.78 -12.35 3.46
CA TYR A 184 3.11 -12.43 2.86
C TYR A 184 3.18 -11.51 1.63
N HIS A 185 4.40 -11.10 1.28
CA HIS A 185 4.61 -10.28 0.09
C HIS A 185 4.39 -11.12 -1.19
N CYS A 186 3.66 -10.59 -2.16
CA CYS A 186 3.34 -11.24 -3.43
C CYS A 186 4.51 -11.23 -4.43
N SER A 187 5.75 -11.38 -3.95
CA SER A 187 6.96 -11.45 -4.77
C SER A 187 7.04 -12.77 -5.54
N ARG A 188 7.76 -12.75 -6.67
CA ARG A 188 8.04 -13.96 -7.44
C ARG A 188 8.69 -15.05 -6.55
N TYR A 189 9.59 -14.66 -5.64
CA TYR A 189 10.23 -15.61 -4.74
C TYR A 189 9.20 -16.37 -3.89
N ASN A 190 8.31 -15.66 -3.20
CA ASN A 190 7.32 -16.29 -2.33
C ASN A 190 6.31 -17.15 -3.11
N THR A 191 5.95 -16.73 -4.32
CA THR A 191 4.99 -17.51 -5.14
C THR A 191 5.66 -18.73 -5.79
N SER A 192 6.89 -18.61 -6.30
CA SER A 192 7.61 -19.73 -6.93
C SER A 192 8.09 -20.78 -5.93
N THR A 193 8.31 -20.41 -4.66
CA THR A 193 8.69 -21.34 -3.58
C THR A 193 7.48 -21.93 -2.83
N GLY A 194 6.26 -21.54 -3.19
CA GLY A 194 5.04 -22.01 -2.50
C GLY A 194 4.81 -21.41 -1.12
N VAL A 195 5.62 -20.44 -0.67
CA VAL A 195 5.40 -19.71 0.59
C VAL A 195 4.08 -18.93 0.54
N LEU A 196 3.71 -18.45 -0.65
CA LEU A 196 2.43 -17.78 -0.90
C LEU A 196 1.80 -18.36 -2.17
N THR A 197 0.62 -18.96 -2.06
CA THR A 197 -0.20 -19.33 -3.22
C THR A 197 -1.16 -18.20 -3.59
N SER A 198 -1.71 -18.24 -4.82
CA SER A 198 -2.73 -17.30 -5.27
C SER A 198 -3.97 -17.34 -4.38
N ASP A 199 -4.40 -18.54 -3.95
CA ASP A 199 -5.57 -18.71 -3.08
C ASP A 199 -5.31 -18.14 -1.68
N MET A 200 -4.13 -18.37 -1.10
CA MET A 200 -3.74 -17.75 0.16
C MET A 200 -3.78 -16.23 0.08
N PHE A 201 -3.30 -15.66 -1.03
CA PHE A 201 -3.30 -14.22 -1.25
C PHE A 201 -4.73 -13.69 -1.42
N ALA A 202 -5.54 -14.34 -2.23
CA ALA A 202 -6.94 -14.01 -2.47
C ALA A 202 -7.78 -14.06 -1.18
N ALA A 203 -7.55 -15.04 -0.30
CA ALA A 203 -8.27 -15.17 0.98
C ALA A 203 -8.10 -13.94 1.89
N VAL A 204 -6.94 -13.26 1.87
CA VAL A 204 -6.73 -12.01 2.64
C VAL A 204 -7.60 -10.87 2.08
N PHE A 205 -7.73 -10.78 0.75
CA PHE A 205 -8.56 -9.76 0.11
C PHE A 205 -10.05 -10.03 0.27
N ALA A 206 -10.46 -11.31 0.25
CA ALA A 206 -11.82 -11.72 0.57
C ALA A 206 -12.21 -11.26 1.98
N GLN A 207 -11.40 -11.57 3.00
CA GLN A 207 -11.64 -11.12 4.37
C GLN A 207 -11.77 -9.60 4.49
N ALA A 208 -10.93 -8.85 3.77
CA ALA A 208 -11.00 -7.39 3.77
C ALA A 208 -12.27 -6.88 3.08
N ARG A 209 -12.71 -7.52 1.99
CA ARG A 209 -13.97 -7.20 1.29
C ARG A 209 -15.18 -7.44 2.19
N ASP A 210 -15.28 -8.64 2.78
CA ASP A 210 -16.37 -9.00 3.69
C ASP A 210 -16.47 -8.03 4.88
N TYR A 211 -15.32 -7.64 5.46
CA TYR A 211 -15.28 -6.68 6.56
C TYR A 211 -15.82 -5.30 6.15
N LEU A 212 -15.44 -4.80 4.97
CA LEU A 212 -15.90 -3.50 4.47
C LEU A 212 -17.39 -3.52 4.13
N ASP A 213 -17.88 -4.58 3.52
CA ASP A 213 -19.29 -4.74 3.14
C ASP A 213 -20.20 -4.83 4.37
N ALA A 214 -19.81 -5.61 5.39
CA ALA A 214 -20.56 -5.72 6.64
C ALA A 214 -20.68 -4.35 7.36
N ARG A 215 -19.63 -3.54 7.36
CA ARG A 215 -19.67 -2.20 7.96
C ARG A 215 -20.53 -1.22 7.16
N SER A 216 -20.53 -1.30 5.85
CA SER A 216 -21.38 -0.45 5.00
C SER A 216 -22.86 -0.75 5.25
N GLN A 217 -23.24 -2.02 5.40
CA GLN A 217 -24.60 -2.42 5.74
C GLN A 217 -25.03 -1.93 7.13
N ALA A 218 -24.16 -2.01 8.13
CA ALA A 218 -24.44 -1.54 9.48
C ALA A 218 -24.70 -0.03 9.55
N ILE A 219 -23.93 0.76 8.79
CA ILE A 219 -24.12 2.23 8.70
C ILE A 219 -25.47 2.56 8.04
N THR A 220 -25.80 1.89 6.93
CA THR A 220 -27.08 2.09 6.22
C THR A 220 -28.28 1.74 7.09
N SER A 221 -28.21 0.63 7.82
CA SER A 221 -29.28 0.20 8.74
C SER A 221 -29.47 1.18 9.90
N SER A 222 -28.38 1.70 10.46
CA SER A 222 -28.43 2.69 11.56
C SER A 222 -29.02 4.03 11.09
N ALA A 223 -28.70 4.47 9.87
CA ALA A 223 -29.24 5.70 9.29
C ALA A 223 -30.77 5.63 9.03
N LEU A 224 -31.25 4.46 8.61
CA LEU A 224 -32.70 4.23 8.40
C LEU A 224 -33.49 4.24 9.71
N LEU A 225 -32.90 3.73 10.81
CA LEU A 225 -33.54 3.70 12.12
C LEU A 225 -33.59 5.07 12.79
N SER A 226 -32.63 5.96 12.52
CA SER A 226 -32.58 7.31 13.05
C SER A 226 -33.43 8.34 12.28
N GLY A 227 -33.81 8.07 11.02
CA GLY A 227 -34.63 8.94 10.18
C GLY A 227 -36.16 8.76 10.34
N GLY A 228 -36.60 7.76 11.11
CA GLY A 228 -38.02 7.40 11.27
C GLY A 228 -38.80 8.09 12.42
N ASN A 229 -38.24 9.07 13.12
CA ASN A 229 -38.87 9.70 14.29
C ASN A 229 -39.09 11.21 14.12
N THR A 230 -39.67 11.62 13.00
CA THR A 230 -40.26 12.96 12.80
C THR A 230 -41.63 12.77 12.18
N GLY A 231 -42.60 12.49 13.02
CA GLY A 231 -44.03 12.50 12.74
C GLY A 231 -44.76 13.17 13.89
#